data_f3040b3d84989b30623789ca83aeae0e
#
_entry.id   f3040b3d84989b30623789ca83aeae0e
#
_cell.length_a   1.000
_cell.length_b   1.000
_cell.length_c   1.000
_cell.angle_alpha   90.00
_cell.angle_beta   90.00
_cell.angle_gamma   90.00
#
_symmetry.space_group_name_H-M   'P 1'
#
loop_
_entity.id
_entity.type
_entity.pdbx_description
1 polymer ?
#
loop_
_entity_poly.entity_id
_entity_poly.type
_entity_poly.pdbx_seq_one_letter_code
_entity_poly.pdbx_strand_id
1 'polypeptide(L)'
;MTEQEFKKLEWASRRGMLELDVVLLPYLEQHGKEFDDADLALYQRFLEETDPDLYAWIMGFETPKAEYMELVKAIKTFVDKQIQ
;
A
#
# COMPACT_ATOMS: atom_id res chain seq x y z
N MET A 1 13.31 -9.87 0.06
CA MET A 1 11.99 -10.52 -0.02
C MET A 1 12.03 -11.61 -1.08
N THR A 2 11.52 -12.80 -0.76
CA THR A 2 11.46 -13.91 -1.70
C THR A 2 10.29 -13.73 -2.65
N GLU A 3 10.28 -14.50 -3.74
CA GLU A 3 9.17 -14.49 -4.68
C GLU A 3 7.86 -14.93 -4.02
N GLN A 4 7.92 -15.89 -3.11
CA GLN A 4 6.75 -16.35 -2.37
C GLN A 4 6.20 -15.26 -1.46
N GLU A 5 7.08 -14.52 -0.80
CA GLU A 5 6.68 -13.39 0.04
C GLU A 5 6.01 -12.30 -0.79
N PHE A 6 6.54 -12.04 -1.98
CA PHE A 6 5.96 -11.06 -2.89
C PHE A 6 4.55 -11.48 -3.32
N LYS A 7 4.37 -12.77 -3.65
CA LYS A 7 3.04 -13.27 -4.04
C LYS A 7 2.04 -13.18 -2.89
N LYS A 8 2.49 -13.41 -1.66
CA LYS A 8 1.63 -13.25 -0.50
C LYS A 8 1.19 -11.79 -0.33
N LEU A 9 2.10 -10.84 -0.56
CA LEU A 9 1.76 -9.43 -0.49
C LEU A 9 0.78 -9.03 -1.59
N GLU A 10 0.98 -9.53 -2.82
CA GLU A 10 0.05 -9.28 -3.90
C GLU A 10 -1.35 -9.75 -3.54
N TRP A 11 -1.43 -10.95 -3.01
CA TRP A 11 -2.70 -11.55 -2.60
C TRP A 11 -3.37 -10.73 -1.50
N ALA A 12 -2.59 -10.32 -0.49
CA ALA A 12 -3.10 -9.50 0.61
C ALA A 12 -3.47 -8.09 0.15
N SER A 13 -2.85 -7.60 -0.93
CA SER A 13 -3.15 -6.28 -1.49
C SER A 13 -4.45 -6.25 -2.30
N ARG A 14 -4.95 -7.42 -2.68
CA ARG A 14 -6.24 -7.52 -3.37
C ARG A 14 -7.33 -7.48 -2.31
N ARG A 15 -7.96 -6.33 -2.19
CA ARG A 15 -8.94 -6.10 -1.12
C ARG A 15 -10.37 -6.37 -1.54
N GLY A 16 -10.60 -6.57 -2.84
CA GLY A 16 -11.96 -6.67 -3.36
C GLY A 16 -12.63 -5.32 -3.52
N MET A 17 -11.92 -4.25 -3.22
CA MET A 17 -12.37 -2.88 -3.43
C MET A 17 -11.53 -2.31 -4.57
N LEU A 18 -12.17 -2.06 -5.71
CA LEU A 18 -11.47 -1.65 -6.93
C LEU A 18 -10.61 -0.43 -6.71
N GLU A 19 -11.10 0.56 -5.97
CA GLU A 19 -10.40 1.80 -5.70
C GLU A 19 -9.06 1.58 -4.99
N LEU A 20 -8.99 0.56 -4.13
CA LEU A 20 -7.74 0.21 -3.46
C LEU A 20 -6.86 -0.66 -4.35
N ASP A 21 -7.46 -1.59 -5.08
CA ASP A 21 -6.70 -2.51 -5.93
C ASP A 21 -5.92 -1.77 -7.01
N VAL A 22 -6.53 -0.74 -7.63
CA VAL A 22 -5.86 0.02 -8.69
C VAL A 22 -4.72 0.89 -8.18
N VAL A 23 -4.61 1.05 -6.88
CA VAL A 23 -3.54 1.80 -6.24
C VAL A 23 -2.49 0.87 -5.65
N LEU A 24 -2.92 -0.09 -4.83
CA LEU A 24 -2.01 -0.94 -4.07
C LEU A 24 -1.25 -1.93 -4.94
N LEU A 25 -1.91 -2.56 -5.91
CA LEU A 25 -1.26 -3.55 -6.75
C LEU A 25 -0.16 -2.93 -7.63
N PRO A 26 -0.41 -1.83 -8.34
CA PRO A 26 0.67 -1.19 -9.10
C PRO A 26 1.80 -0.65 -8.22
N TYR A 27 1.46 -0.12 -7.04
CA TYR A 27 2.47 0.38 -6.11
C TYR A 27 3.39 -0.75 -5.66
N LEU A 28 2.81 -1.88 -5.26
CA LEU A 28 3.58 -3.05 -4.85
C LEU A 28 4.43 -3.57 -6.01
N GLU A 29 3.88 -3.61 -7.20
CA GLU A 29 4.59 -4.10 -8.38
C GLU A 29 5.84 -3.26 -8.68
N GLN A 30 5.74 -1.94 -8.56
CA GLN A 30 6.86 -1.05 -8.87
C GLN A 30 7.84 -0.89 -7.73
N HIS A 31 7.38 -0.87 -6.49
CA HIS A 31 8.20 -0.55 -5.32
C HIS A 31 8.45 -1.71 -4.38
N GLY A 32 7.67 -2.78 -4.47
CA GLY A 32 7.79 -3.91 -3.54
C GLY A 32 9.16 -4.56 -3.53
N LYS A 33 9.82 -4.60 -4.67
CA LYS A 33 11.16 -5.21 -4.79
C LYS A 33 12.23 -4.42 -4.06
N GLU A 34 11.96 -3.15 -3.76
CA GLU A 34 12.89 -2.28 -3.05
C GLU A 34 12.67 -2.31 -1.54
N PHE A 35 11.64 -3.02 -1.07
CA PHE A 35 11.35 -3.10 0.36
C PHE A 35 12.47 -3.82 1.09
N ASP A 36 12.99 -3.19 2.15
CA ASP A 36 13.83 -3.90 3.10
C ASP A 36 12.92 -4.61 4.13
N ASP A 37 13.52 -5.27 5.12
CA ASP A 37 12.73 -6.02 6.12
C ASP A 37 11.78 -5.12 6.90
N ALA A 38 12.19 -3.90 7.21
CA ALA A 38 11.36 -2.94 7.92
C ALA A 38 10.18 -2.48 7.06
N ASP A 39 10.44 -2.21 5.78
CA ASP A 39 9.38 -1.80 4.84
C ASP A 39 8.37 -2.92 4.66
N LEU A 40 8.85 -4.15 4.54
CA LEU A 40 7.99 -5.32 4.38
C LEU A 40 7.08 -5.48 5.60
N ALA A 41 7.64 -5.40 6.80
CA ALA A 41 6.87 -5.54 8.03
C ALA A 41 5.82 -4.43 8.16
N LEU A 42 6.19 -3.21 7.82
CA LEU A 42 5.28 -2.06 7.87
C LEU A 42 4.13 -2.23 6.86
N TYR A 43 4.45 -2.65 5.64
CA TYR A 43 3.44 -2.85 4.61
C TYR A 43 2.47 -3.97 5.00
N GLN A 44 2.97 -5.06 5.59
CA GLN A 44 2.13 -6.14 6.08
C GLN A 44 1.16 -5.67 7.16
N ARG A 45 1.64 -4.85 8.11
CA ARG A 45 0.77 -4.28 9.14
C ARG A 45 -0.27 -3.33 8.55
N PHE A 46 0.15 -2.54 7.55
CA PHE A 46 -0.74 -1.61 6.86
C PHE A 46 -1.91 -2.37 6.22
N LEU A 47 -1.63 -3.52 5.59
CA LEU A 47 -2.66 -4.34 4.95
C LEU A 47 -3.61 -5.01 5.94
N GLU A 48 -3.31 -4.99 7.24
CA GLU A 48 -4.21 -5.50 8.27
C GLU A 48 -5.30 -4.50 8.63
N GLU A 49 -5.16 -3.25 8.24
CA GLU A 49 -6.20 -2.24 8.48
C GLU A 49 -7.40 -2.47 7.59
N THR A 50 -8.55 -1.93 7.96
CA THR A 50 -9.77 -2.13 7.20
C THR A 50 -9.75 -1.37 5.88
N ASP A 51 -10.51 -1.83 4.91
CA ASP A 51 -10.58 -1.17 3.60
C ASP A 51 -11.07 0.28 3.69
N PRO A 52 -12.12 0.61 4.48
CA PRO A 52 -12.51 2.00 4.63
C PRO A 52 -11.41 2.90 5.19
N ASP A 53 -10.62 2.40 6.14
CA ASP A 53 -9.51 3.15 6.71
C ASP A 53 -8.43 3.40 5.66
N LEU A 54 -8.03 2.35 4.95
CA LEU A 54 -7.01 2.48 3.89
C LEU A 54 -7.47 3.48 2.82
N TYR A 55 -8.71 3.37 2.41
CA TYR A 55 -9.28 4.26 1.40
C TYR A 55 -9.27 5.71 1.89
N ALA A 56 -9.75 5.96 3.11
CA ALA A 56 -9.81 7.32 3.65
C ALA A 56 -8.43 7.95 3.76
N TRP A 57 -7.42 7.17 4.14
CA TRP A 57 -6.05 7.68 4.25
C TRP A 57 -5.44 7.98 2.88
N ILE A 58 -5.62 7.08 1.93
CA ILE A 58 -5.05 7.25 0.58
C ILE A 58 -5.72 8.40 -0.16
N MET A 59 -7.03 8.56 0.02
CA MET A 59 -7.78 9.65 -0.61
C MET A 59 -7.62 10.99 0.12
N GLY A 60 -7.04 10.97 1.32
CA GLY A 60 -6.82 12.19 2.07
C GLY A 60 -8.03 12.67 2.87
N PHE A 61 -9.03 11.80 3.08
CA PHE A 61 -10.20 12.15 3.87
C PHE A 61 -9.92 12.13 5.36
N GLU A 62 -8.95 11.31 5.79
CA GLU A 62 -8.54 11.21 7.19
C GLU A 62 -7.03 11.12 7.26
N THR A 63 -6.47 11.57 8.40
CA THR A 63 -5.04 11.47 8.65
C THR A 63 -4.68 10.03 9.03
N PRO A 64 -3.69 9.42 8.38
CA PRO A 64 -3.27 8.06 8.73
C PRO A 64 -2.71 7.99 10.14
N LYS A 65 -2.66 6.78 10.70
CA LYS A 65 -1.92 6.54 11.93
C LYS A 65 -0.46 6.96 11.73
N ALA A 66 0.16 7.47 12.81
CA ALA A 66 1.52 8.00 12.71
C ALA A 66 2.50 7.02 12.07
N GLU A 67 2.39 5.73 12.36
CA GLU A 67 3.29 4.71 11.82
C GLU A 67 3.17 4.53 10.30
N TYR A 68 2.04 4.93 9.72
CA TYR A 68 1.78 4.76 8.28
C TYR A 68 1.89 6.06 7.49
N MET A 69 2.18 7.18 8.14
CA MET A 69 2.16 8.48 7.45
C MET A 69 3.12 8.54 6.27
N GLU A 70 4.34 8.06 6.45
CA GLU A 70 5.33 8.08 5.37
C GLU A 70 4.94 7.13 4.25
N LEU A 71 4.41 5.96 4.60
CA LEU A 71 3.97 4.98 3.61
C LEU A 71 2.80 5.53 2.78
N VAL A 72 1.80 6.10 3.44
CA VAL A 72 0.65 6.68 2.74
C VAL A 72 1.09 7.83 1.85
N LYS A 73 2.03 8.66 2.34
CA LYS A 73 2.58 9.75 1.53
C LYS A 73 3.25 9.22 0.26
N ALA A 74 4.03 8.14 0.39
CA ALA A 74 4.68 7.52 -0.76
C ALA A 74 3.66 6.97 -1.75
N ILE A 75 2.59 6.33 -1.26
CA ILE A 75 1.54 5.80 -2.11
C ILE A 75 0.81 6.94 -2.83
N LYS A 76 0.49 8.03 -2.14
CA LYS A 76 -0.17 9.19 -2.74
C LYS A 76 0.70 9.81 -3.83
N THR A 77 1.99 9.93 -3.59
CA THR A 77 2.92 10.46 -4.59
C THR A 77 2.94 9.58 -5.83
N PHE A 78 2.93 8.26 -5.63
CA PHE A 78 2.88 7.29 -6.73
C PHE A 78 1.61 7.48 -7.56
N VAL A 79 0.45 7.61 -6.90
CA VAL A 79 -0.83 7.81 -7.58
C VAL A 79 -0.81 9.10 -8.39
N ASP A 80 -0.32 10.19 -7.82
CA ASP A 80 -0.25 11.48 -8.50
C ASP A 80 0.58 11.39 -9.78
N LYS A 81 1.67 10.63 -9.74
CA LYS A 81 2.51 10.45 -10.92
C LYS A 81 1.83 9.62 -12.01
N GLN A 82 0.94 8.71 -11.62
CA GLN A 82 0.23 7.88 -12.60
C GLN A 82 -0.82 8.69 -13.37
N ILE A 83 -1.33 9.75 -12.78
CA ILE A 83 -2.37 10.59 -13.40
C ILE A 83 -1.78 11.57 -14.41
N GLN A 84 -0.51 11.88 -14.30
CA GLN A 84 0.17 12.85 -15.20
C GLN A 84 0.65 12.21 -16.48
#